data_1873425700a0f2007d22c5b5feab3096
#
_entry.id   1873425700a0f2007d22c5b5feab3096
#
_cell.length_a   1.000
_cell.length_b   1.000
_cell.length_c   1.000
_cell.angle_alpha   90.00
_cell.angle_beta   90.00
_cell.angle_gamma   90.00
#
_symmetry.space_group_name_H-M   'P 1'
#
loop_
_entity.id
_entity.type
_entity.pdbx_description
1 polymer ?
#
loop_
_entity_poly.entity_id
_entity_poly.type
_entity_poly.pdbx_seq_one_letter_code
_entity_poly.pdbx_strand_id
1 'polypeptide(L)'
;MPPAPAAAHAQAREHLLQLLEPIVAGAGYDLEDVTVTSAGRRSLIRVTVDADGGIDLDAVAEVSRLVSDALDADAEDPGSPRALAGAYVLEVSSPGVDRPLTEPRHWRRASGRLVQVEVEGRPVVGRVVEADDAGVRLELERGPHVIAWNDLGRGKVQVEFNRPGDGEED
;
A
#
# COMPACT_ATOMS: atom_id res chain seq x y z
N MET A 1 -20.91 -0.46 -29.52
CA MET A 1 -20.35 0.77 -28.96
C MET A 1 -19.20 0.46 -28.03
N PRO A 2 -18.05 1.08 -28.21
CA PRO A 2 -17.00 0.93 -27.24
C PRO A 2 -17.44 1.56 -25.89
N PRO A 3 -17.03 0.95 -24.75
CA PRO A 3 -17.35 1.51 -23.45
C PRO A 3 -16.74 2.91 -23.29
N ALA A 4 -17.35 3.74 -22.44
CA ALA A 4 -16.77 5.03 -22.08
C ALA A 4 -15.37 4.83 -21.48
N PRO A 5 -14.42 5.79 -21.63
CA PRO A 5 -13.07 5.64 -21.09
C PRO A 5 -13.02 5.26 -19.62
N ALA A 6 -13.90 5.81 -18.78
CA ALA A 6 -13.98 5.46 -17.37
C ALA A 6 -14.36 3.99 -17.13
N ALA A 7 -15.30 3.46 -17.92
CA ALA A 7 -15.70 2.06 -17.83
C ALA A 7 -14.59 1.13 -18.33
N ALA A 8 -13.88 1.50 -19.38
CA ALA A 8 -12.74 0.75 -19.90
C ALA A 8 -11.60 0.70 -18.88
N HIS A 9 -11.32 1.82 -18.20
CA HIS A 9 -10.32 1.88 -17.13
C HIS A 9 -10.73 1.03 -15.92
N ALA A 10 -12.01 1.02 -15.57
CA ALA A 10 -12.52 0.20 -14.46
C ALA A 10 -12.38 -1.30 -14.77
N GLN A 11 -12.66 -1.73 -15.99
CA GLN A 11 -12.45 -3.12 -16.43
C GLN A 11 -10.98 -3.49 -16.42
N ALA A 12 -10.11 -2.62 -16.90
CA ALA A 12 -8.66 -2.82 -16.89
C ALA A 12 -8.14 -2.92 -15.46
N ARG A 13 -8.61 -2.07 -14.56
CA ARG A 13 -8.26 -2.12 -13.15
C ARG A 13 -8.64 -3.45 -12.52
N GLU A 14 -9.87 -3.90 -12.73
CA GLU A 14 -10.35 -5.18 -12.20
C GLU A 14 -9.52 -6.36 -12.72
N HIS A 15 -9.23 -6.36 -14.01
CA HIS A 15 -8.38 -7.37 -14.63
C HIS A 15 -6.98 -7.39 -14.01
N LEU A 16 -6.37 -6.21 -13.81
CA LEU A 16 -5.04 -6.11 -13.22
C LEU A 16 -5.01 -6.50 -11.75
N LEU A 17 -6.05 -6.19 -10.99
CA LEU A 17 -6.14 -6.64 -9.60
C LEU A 17 -6.10 -8.17 -9.51
N GLN A 18 -6.86 -8.85 -10.36
CA GLN A 18 -6.88 -10.31 -10.39
C GLN A 18 -5.56 -10.90 -10.90
N LEU A 19 -4.94 -10.26 -11.88
CA LEU A 19 -3.66 -10.71 -12.45
C LEU A 19 -2.51 -10.53 -11.46
N LEU A 20 -2.41 -9.36 -10.85
CA LEU A 20 -1.24 -8.96 -10.09
C LEU A 20 -1.27 -9.40 -8.64
N GLU A 21 -2.44 -9.58 -8.04
CA GLU A 21 -2.57 -9.96 -6.63
C GLU A 21 -1.79 -11.23 -6.27
N PRO A 22 -1.92 -12.36 -6.99
CA PRO A 22 -1.13 -13.55 -6.67
C PRO A 22 0.37 -13.37 -6.91
N ILE A 23 0.75 -12.57 -7.89
CA ILE A 23 2.16 -12.30 -8.20
C ILE A 23 2.81 -11.49 -7.08
N VAL A 24 2.16 -10.44 -6.65
CA VAL A 24 2.64 -9.57 -5.57
C VAL A 24 2.66 -10.34 -4.23
N ALA A 25 1.61 -11.08 -3.94
CA ALA A 25 1.51 -11.90 -2.73
C ALA A 25 2.58 -13.00 -2.71
N GLY A 26 2.84 -13.63 -3.84
CA GLY A 26 3.88 -14.65 -3.96
C GLY A 26 5.29 -14.13 -3.70
N ALA A 27 5.51 -12.83 -3.91
CA ALA A 27 6.78 -12.17 -3.61
C ALA A 27 6.88 -11.69 -2.16
N GLY A 28 5.84 -11.84 -1.36
CA GLY A 28 5.82 -11.45 0.05
C GLY A 28 5.28 -10.05 0.32
N TYR A 29 4.62 -9.45 -0.65
CA TYR A 29 4.03 -8.11 -0.54
C TYR A 29 2.52 -8.16 -0.69
N ASP A 30 1.85 -7.09 -0.29
CA ASP A 30 0.42 -6.94 -0.45
C ASP A 30 0.11 -5.90 -1.53
N LEU A 31 -0.79 -6.25 -2.44
CA LEU A 31 -1.32 -5.33 -3.43
C LEU A 31 -2.39 -4.46 -2.78
N GLU A 32 -2.10 -3.17 -2.63
CA GLU A 32 -3.01 -2.23 -1.98
C GLU A 32 -3.97 -1.58 -2.95
N ASP A 33 -3.50 -1.20 -4.12
CA ASP A 33 -4.33 -0.56 -5.13
C ASP A 33 -3.68 -0.65 -6.50
N VAL A 34 -4.52 -0.59 -7.52
CA VAL A 34 -4.12 -0.43 -8.92
C VAL A 34 -5.01 0.64 -9.53
N THR A 35 -4.42 1.59 -10.22
CA THR A 35 -5.18 2.57 -10.99
C THR A 35 -4.71 2.56 -12.45
N VAL A 36 -5.65 2.75 -13.36
CA VAL A 36 -5.38 2.85 -14.79
C VAL A 36 -5.98 4.16 -15.27
N THR A 37 -5.14 5.00 -15.82
CA THR A 37 -5.55 6.29 -16.39
C THR A 37 -4.90 6.48 -17.75
N SER A 38 -5.33 7.50 -18.47
CA SER A 38 -4.72 7.85 -19.75
C SER A 38 -3.69 8.95 -19.57
N ALA A 39 -2.52 8.77 -20.20
CA ALA A 39 -1.45 9.77 -20.26
C ALA A 39 -1.08 9.98 -21.74
N GLY A 40 -1.80 10.87 -22.41
CA GLY A 40 -1.70 11.03 -23.85
C GLY A 40 -2.20 9.80 -24.58
N ARG A 41 -1.35 9.20 -25.43
CA ARG A 41 -1.65 7.95 -26.15
C ARG A 41 -1.30 6.71 -25.37
N ARG A 42 -0.68 6.87 -24.17
CA ARG A 42 -0.26 5.77 -23.32
C ARG A 42 -1.23 5.60 -22.17
N SER A 43 -1.25 4.40 -21.63
CA SER A 43 -1.92 4.14 -20.36
C SER A 43 -0.93 4.36 -19.22
N LEU A 44 -1.37 4.98 -18.15
CA LEU A 44 -0.61 5.10 -16.91
C LEU A 44 -1.18 4.08 -15.92
N ILE A 45 -0.34 3.13 -15.54
CA ILE A 45 -0.69 2.10 -14.57
C ILE A 45 0.09 2.39 -13.27
N ARG A 46 -0.64 2.66 -12.22
CA ARG A 46 -0.07 2.85 -10.87
C ARG A 46 -0.41 1.66 -10.01
N VAL A 47 0.62 1.04 -9.47
CA VAL A 47 0.50 -0.10 -8.57
C VAL A 47 1.02 0.33 -7.20
N THR A 48 0.19 0.22 -6.19
CA THR A 48 0.56 0.53 -4.81
C THR A 48 0.67 -0.78 -4.05
N VAL A 49 1.83 -1.02 -3.47
CA VAL A 49 2.13 -2.23 -2.71
C VAL A 49 2.65 -1.87 -1.34
N ASP A 50 2.43 -2.75 -0.39
CA ASP A 50 2.88 -2.57 0.98
C ASP A 50 3.25 -3.92 1.59
N ALA A 51 3.87 -3.90 2.75
CA ALA A 51 4.19 -5.08 3.52
C ALA A 51 4.26 -4.72 5.00
N ASP A 52 4.17 -5.72 5.86
CA ASP A 52 4.35 -5.52 7.29
C ASP A 52 5.77 -4.97 7.53
N GLY A 53 5.84 -3.85 8.25
CA GLY A 53 7.11 -3.14 8.44
C GLY A 53 7.49 -2.16 7.32
N GLY A 54 6.68 -2.04 6.28
CA GLY A 54 6.92 -1.16 5.13
C GLY A 54 7.75 -1.82 4.03
N ILE A 55 7.99 -1.10 2.96
CA ILE A 55 8.82 -1.56 1.85
C ILE A 55 9.90 -0.51 1.54
N ASP A 56 11.05 -0.97 1.08
CA ASP A 56 12.17 -0.13 0.67
C ASP A 56 12.25 -0.02 -0.86
N LEU A 57 13.25 0.73 -1.34
CA LEU A 57 13.44 0.94 -2.78
C LEU A 57 13.79 -0.36 -3.51
N ASP A 58 14.52 -1.27 -2.88
CA ASP A 58 14.85 -2.56 -3.47
C ASP A 58 13.60 -3.42 -3.67
N ALA A 59 12.70 -3.40 -2.69
CA ALA A 59 11.41 -4.08 -2.78
C ALA A 59 10.54 -3.49 -3.90
N VAL A 60 10.49 -2.16 -4.00
CA VAL A 60 9.77 -1.48 -5.09
C VAL A 60 10.33 -1.88 -6.46
N ALA A 61 11.65 -1.94 -6.60
CA ALA A 61 12.30 -2.35 -7.85
C ALA A 61 11.98 -3.81 -8.19
N GLU A 62 11.98 -4.70 -7.23
CA GLU A 62 11.61 -6.10 -7.42
C GLU A 62 10.17 -6.24 -7.90
N VAL A 63 9.24 -5.59 -7.23
CA VAL A 63 7.82 -5.60 -7.61
C VAL A 63 7.62 -4.99 -8.99
N SER A 64 8.29 -3.88 -9.30
CA SER A 64 8.22 -3.25 -10.62
C SER A 64 8.59 -4.23 -11.73
N ARG A 65 9.63 -5.01 -11.54
CA ARG A 65 10.08 -6.01 -12.51
C ARG A 65 9.07 -7.12 -12.68
N LEU A 66 8.56 -7.66 -11.56
CA LEU A 66 7.55 -8.72 -11.58
C LEU A 66 6.26 -8.27 -12.26
N VAL A 67 5.81 -7.06 -11.96
CA VAL A 67 4.60 -6.49 -12.54
C VAL A 67 4.81 -6.22 -14.04
N SER A 68 5.95 -5.66 -14.42
CA SER A 68 6.28 -5.40 -15.83
C SER A 68 6.28 -6.67 -16.64
N ASP A 69 6.91 -7.75 -16.16
CA ASP A 69 6.93 -9.04 -16.82
C ASP A 69 5.51 -9.62 -16.96
N ALA A 70 4.69 -9.50 -15.94
CA ALA A 70 3.30 -9.96 -15.96
C ALA A 70 2.46 -9.17 -16.98
N LEU A 71 2.64 -7.86 -17.05
CA LEU A 71 1.93 -7.00 -18.01
C LEU A 71 2.34 -7.33 -19.44
N ASP A 72 3.61 -7.56 -19.70
CA ASP A 72 4.11 -7.91 -21.03
C ASP A 72 3.56 -9.27 -21.48
N ALA A 73 3.50 -10.25 -20.60
CA ALA A 73 2.90 -11.55 -20.88
C ALA A 73 1.39 -11.45 -21.12
N ASP A 74 0.69 -10.65 -20.32
CA ASP A 74 -0.75 -10.43 -20.44
C ASP A 74 -1.13 -9.73 -21.75
N ALA A 75 -0.28 -8.83 -22.24
CA ALA A 75 -0.51 -8.11 -23.48
C ALA A 75 -0.60 -9.04 -24.71
N GLU A 76 -0.03 -10.24 -24.63
CA GLU A 76 -0.11 -11.27 -25.67
C GLU A 76 -1.39 -12.12 -25.55
N ASP A 77 -2.13 -12.02 -24.46
CA ASP A 77 -3.36 -12.75 -24.22
C ASP A 77 -4.52 -12.07 -24.97
N PRO A 78 -5.26 -12.81 -25.84
CA PRO A 78 -6.44 -12.25 -26.50
C PRO A 78 -7.52 -11.78 -25.55
N GLY A 79 -7.55 -12.30 -24.32
CA GLY A 79 -8.50 -11.90 -23.30
C GLY A 79 -8.14 -10.62 -22.56
N SER A 80 -6.97 -10.04 -22.82
CA SER A 80 -6.55 -8.80 -22.16
C SER A 80 -7.44 -7.62 -22.59
N PRO A 81 -7.83 -6.74 -21.64
CA PRO A 81 -8.62 -5.56 -21.97
C PRO A 81 -7.93 -4.64 -22.97
N ARG A 82 -8.70 -4.06 -23.87
CA ARG A 82 -8.17 -3.11 -24.89
C ARG A 82 -7.49 -1.90 -24.28
N ALA A 83 -7.93 -1.47 -23.11
CA ALA A 83 -7.31 -0.35 -22.40
C ALA A 83 -5.87 -0.60 -22.02
N LEU A 84 -5.46 -1.89 -21.97
CA LEU A 84 -4.09 -2.31 -21.66
C LEU A 84 -3.27 -2.64 -22.92
N ALA A 85 -3.90 -2.56 -24.10
CA ALA A 85 -3.22 -2.76 -25.37
C ALA A 85 -2.38 -1.53 -25.71
N GLY A 86 -1.18 -1.75 -26.22
CA GLY A 86 -0.29 -0.66 -26.61
C GLY A 86 0.70 -0.25 -25.53
N ALA A 87 1.26 0.94 -25.68
CA ALA A 87 2.28 1.41 -24.75
C ALA A 87 1.68 1.82 -23.40
N TYR A 88 2.40 1.52 -22.33
CA TYR A 88 2.02 1.91 -20.97
C TYR A 88 3.22 2.50 -20.22
N VAL A 89 2.93 3.28 -19.21
CA VAL A 89 3.88 3.74 -18.20
C VAL A 89 3.50 3.07 -16.89
N LEU A 90 4.44 2.41 -16.24
CA LEU A 90 4.23 1.74 -14.96
C LEU A 90 4.88 2.54 -13.84
N GLU A 91 4.11 2.85 -12.82
CA GLU A 91 4.59 3.41 -11.57
C GLU A 91 4.25 2.46 -10.43
N VAL A 92 5.27 2.06 -9.67
CA VAL A 92 5.09 1.24 -8.47
C VAL A 92 5.52 2.08 -7.27
N SER A 93 4.68 2.12 -6.27
CA SER A 93 4.93 2.91 -5.06
C SER A 93 4.39 2.21 -3.82
N SER A 94 4.80 2.69 -2.66
CA SER A 94 4.20 2.34 -1.38
C SER A 94 3.20 3.40 -0.95
N PRO A 95 2.27 3.09 -0.01
CA PRO A 95 1.41 4.11 0.56
C PRO A 95 2.23 5.20 1.24
N GLY A 96 1.86 6.45 1.02
CA GLY A 96 2.50 7.58 1.68
C GLY A 96 2.11 7.67 3.16
N VAL A 97 2.86 8.50 3.90
CA VAL A 97 2.59 8.76 5.32
C VAL A 97 1.23 9.45 5.56
N ASP A 98 0.67 10.05 4.53
CA ASP A 98 -0.62 10.72 4.61
C ASP A 98 -1.81 9.76 4.59
N ARG A 99 -1.57 8.49 4.29
CA ARG A 99 -2.63 7.49 4.28
C ARG A 99 -3.15 7.25 5.70
N PRO A 100 -4.46 7.39 5.95
CA PRO A 100 -5.00 7.14 7.27
C PRO A 100 -4.96 5.66 7.64
N LEU A 101 -4.71 5.38 8.91
CA LEU A 101 -4.75 4.04 9.48
C LEU A 101 -6.18 3.78 9.96
N THR A 102 -6.92 2.96 9.23
CA THR A 102 -8.34 2.69 9.50
C THR A 102 -8.64 1.20 9.67
N GLU A 103 -7.82 0.32 9.16
CA GLU A 103 -8.02 -1.12 9.23
C GLU A 103 -6.89 -1.79 10.03
N PRO A 104 -7.16 -2.97 10.65
CA PRO A 104 -6.13 -3.68 11.41
C PRO A 104 -4.81 -3.91 10.66
N ARG A 105 -4.90 -4.23 9.37
CA ARG A 105 -3.70 -4.41 8.52
C ARG A 105 -2.86 -3.15 8.41
N HIS A 106 -3.49 -1.96 8.39
CA HIS A 106 -2.77 -0.69 8.35
C HIS A 106 -1.94 -0.49 9.61
N TRP A 107 -2.51 -0.81 10.76
CA TRP A 107 -1.84 -0.71 12.03
C TRP A 107 -0.69 -1.71 12.18
N ARG A 108 -0.90 -2.94 11.72
CA ARG A 108 0.14 -3.96 11.72
C ARG A 108 1.35 -3.55 10.89
N ARG A 109 1.13 -2.95 9.73
CA ARG A 109 2.19 -2.44 8.85
C ARG A 109 2.90 -1.23 9.42
N ALA A 110 2.25 -0.50 10.32
CA ALA A 110 2.84 0.66 10.99
C ALA A 110 3.70 0.28 12.20
N SER A 111 3.93 -1.01 12.47
CA SER A 111 4.78 -1.45 13.56
C SER A 111 6.15 -0.77 13.54
N GLY A 112 6.58 -0.24 14.68
CA GLY A 112 7.81 0.53 14.80
C GLY A 112 7.69 2.01 14.44
N ARG A 113 6.53 2.44 13.93
CA ARG A 113 6.32 3.83 13.51
C ARG A 113 5.65 4.64 14.62
N LEU A 114 5.97 5.93 14.65
CA LEU A 114 5.27 6.88 15.48
C LEU A 114 3.95 7.27 14.81
N VAL A 115 2.86 7.23 15.55
CA VAL A 115 1.52 7.52 15.03
C VAL A 115 0.78 8.49 15.94
N GLN A 116 -0.10 9.26 15.34
CA GLN A 116 -1.11 10.04 16.06
C GLN A 116 -2.47 9.40 15.81
N VAL A 117 -3.24 9.18 16.85
CA VAL A 117 -4.54 8.53 16.77
C VAL A 117 -5.49 9.12 17.79
N GLU A 118 -6.77 9.14 17.46
CA GLU A 118 -7.80 9.48 18.42
C GLU A 118 -8.20 8.23 19.23
N VAL A 119 -8.12 8.35 20.54
CA VAL A 119 -8.57 7.33 21.48
C VAL A 119 -9.62 7.96 22.37
N GLU A 120 -10.84 7.45 22.30
CA GLU A 120 -11.98 7.99 23.05
C GLU A 120 -12.17 9.51 22.83
N GLY A 121 -11.95 9.97 21.59
CA GLY A 121 -12.10 11.36 21.22
C GLY A 121 -10.92 12.27 21.56
N ARG A 122 -9.82 11.73 22.09
CA ARG A 122 -8.61 12.48 22.44
C ARG A 122 -7.44 12.11 21.55
N PRO A 123 -6.66 13.07 21.07
CA PRO A 123 -5.46 12.76 20.30
C PRO A 123 -4.37 12.17 21.21
N VAL A 124 -3.81 11.06 20.76
CA VAL A 124 -2.72 10.35 21.45
C VAL A 124 -1.60 10.12 20.43
N VAL A 125 -0.37 10.36 20.84
CA VAL A 125 0.83 10.07 20.05
C VAL A 125 1.59 8.94 20.72
N GLY A 126 1.91 7.91 19.95
CA GLY A 126 2.66 6.77 20.47
C GLY A 126 3.31 5.98 19.33
N ARG A 127 4.21 5.09 19.72
CA ARG A 127 4.88 4.19 18.78
C ARG A 127 4.15 2.86 18.75
N VAL A 128 3.83 2.39 17.56
CA VAL A 128 3.18 1.08 17.37
C VAL A 128 4.19 -0.01 17.69
N VAL A 129 3.87 -0.86 18.66
CA VAL A 129 4.67 -2.04 19.00
C VAL A 129 4.18 -3.23 18.20
N GLU A 130 2.89 -3.51 18.29
CA GLU A 130 2.26 -4.59 17.52
C GLU A 130 0.75 -4.34 17.39
N ALA A 131 0.14 -5.01 16.44
CA ALA A 131 -1.30 -5.06 16.28
C ALA A 131 -1.73 -6.51 16.15
N ASP A 132 -2.72 -6.91 16.92
CA ASP A 132 -3.26 -8.28 16.94
C ASP A 132 -4.80 -8.26 16.91
N ASP A 133 -5.43 -9.40 17.14
CA ASP A 133 -6.89 -9.52 17.11
C ASP A 133 -7.58 -8.70 18.21
N ALA A 134 -6.89 -8.44 19.32
CA ALA A 134 -7.44 -7.70 20.45
C ALA A 134 -7.37 -6.17 20.26
N GLY A 135 -6.38 -5.68 19.53
CA GLY A 135 -6.19 -4.25 19.33
C GLY A 135 -4.76 -3.90 18.95
N VAL A 136 -4.39 -2.66 19.24
CA VAL A 136 -3.05 -2.12 18.97
C VAL A 136 -2.35 -1.85 20.29
N ARG A 137 -1.09 -2.30 20.37
CA ARG A 137 -0.21 -1.92 21.49
C ARG A 137 0.60 -0.70 21.05
N LEU A 138 0.42 0.38 21.78
CA LEU A 138 1.17 1.62 21.59
C LEU A 138 2.09 1.85 22.78
N GLU A 139 3.32 2.27 22.51
CA GLU A 139 4.22 2.77 23.54
C GLU A 139 4.05 4.27 23.64
N LEU A 140 3.50 4.70 24.76
CA LEU A 140 3.26 6.11 25.10
C LEU A 140 4.32 6.57 26.10
N GLU A 141 4.37 7.87 26.39
CA GLU A 141 5.26 8.40 27.44
C GLU A 141 5.01 7.76 28.80
N ARG A 142 3.77 7.31 29.04
CA ARG A 142 3.36 6.65 30.29
C ARG A 142 3.66 5.16 30.32
N GLY A 143 4.21 4.60 29.24
CA GLY A 143 4.44 3.19 29.07
C GLY A 143 3.53 2.54 28.04
N PRO A 144 3.60 1.21 27.89
CA PRO A 144 2.80 0.52 26.88
C PRO A 144 1.33 0.45 27.25
N HIS A 145 0.46 0.72 26.27
CA HIS A 145 -0.98 0.57 26.40
C HIS A 145 -1.55 -0.22 25.25
N VAL A 146 -2.47 -1.13 25.56
CA VAL A 146 -3.24 -1.86 24.54
C VAL A 146 -4.58 -1.14 24.37
N ILE A 147 -4.89 -0.77 23.13
CA ILE A 147 -6.12 -0.08 22.78
C ILE A 147 -6.96 -1.02 21.94
N ALA A 148 -8.16 -1.33 22.41
CA ALA A 148 -9.09 -2.20 21.69
C ALA A 148 -9.52 -1.53 20.37
N TRP A 149 -9.80 -2.34 19.35
CA TRP A 149 -10.18 -1.82 18.02
C TRP A 149 -11.39 -0.87 18.09
N ASN A 150 -12.35 -1.14 18.97
CA ASN A 150 -13.55 -0.31 19.10
C ASN A 150 -13.28 1.08 19.70
N ASP A 151 -12.18 1.22 20.45
CA ASP A 151 -11.80 2.46 21.09
C ASP A 151 -10.85 3.29 20.24
N LEU A 152 -10.38 2.70 19.15
CA LEU A 152 -9.38 3.28 18.26
C LEU A 152 -10.05 4.05 17.14
N GLY A 153 -9.74 5.32 17.02
CA GLY A 153 -10.18 6.14 15.89
C GLY A 153 -9.21 6.07 14.73
N ARG A 154 -9.31 7.05 13.85
CA ARG A 154 -8.45 7.17 12.69
C ARG A 154 -7.04 7.57 13.12
N GLY A 155 -6.05 6.83 12.64
CA GLY A 155 -4.65 7.11 12.92
C GLY A 155 -3.91 7.66 11.71
N LYS A 156 -2.79 8.29 11.98
CA LYS A 156 -1.89 8.83 10.96
C LYS A 156 -0.44 8.60 11.40
N VAL A 157 0.38 8.09 10.47
CA VAL A 157 1.81 7.96 10.69
C VAL A 157 2.43 9.36 10.72
N GLN A 158 3.27 9.60 11.73
CA GLN A 158 4.03 10.84 11.85
C GLN A 158 5.39 10.71 11.17
N VAL A 159 5.81 11.77 10.51
CA VAL A 159 7.14 11.82 9.90
C VAL A 159 8.18 11.99 10.99
N GLU A 160 9.17 11.11 11.01
CA GLU A 160 10.30 11.16 11.92
C GLU A 160 11.58 11.36 11.11
N PHE A 161 12.39 12.32 11.53
CA PHE A 161 13.68 12.57 10.91
C PHE A 161 14.79 11.68 11.49
N ASN A 162 14.61 11.18 12.71
CA ASN A 162 15.54 10.26 13.37
C ASN A 162 14.74 9.10 13.94
N ARG A 163 14.88 7.91 13.35
CA ARG A 163 14.31 6.68 13.93
C ARG A 163 15.30 6.07 14.93
N PRO A 164 14.79 5.51 16.04
CA PRO A 164 15.61 4.66 16.88
C PRO A 164 16.16 3.50 16.04
N GLY A 165 17.47 3.39 15.91
CA GLY A 165 18.14 2.38 15.09
C GLY A 165 18.82 2.89 13.83
N ASP A 166 18.50 4.10 13.36
CA ASP A 166 19.13 4.68 12.17
C ASP A 166 20.44 5.44 12.49
N GLY A 167 20.87 5.42 13.75
CA GLY A 167 22.00 6.22 14.24
C GLY A 167 23.25 5.46 14.64
N GLU A 168 23.34 4.16 14.35
CA GLU A 168 24.56 3.40 14.68
C GLU A 168 25.18 2.79 13.43
N GLU A 169 25.74 3.64 12.60
CA GLU A 169 26.84 3.24 11.72
C GLU A 169 28.00 4.18 11.97
N ASP A 170 28.92 3.74 12.81
CA ASP A 170 30.31 4.19 12.82
C ASP A 170 31.12 3.35 11.84
#